data_00e5457b5bd9efcdb804cc27311972d6
#
_entry.id   00e5457b5bd9efcdb804cc27311972d6
#
_cell.length_a   1.000
_cell.length_b   1.000
_cell.length_c   1.000
_cell.angle_alpha   90.00
_cell.angle_beta   90.00
_cell.angle_gamma   90.00
#
_symmetry.space_group_name_H-M   'P 1'
#
loop_
_entity.id
_entity.type
_entity.pdbx_description
1 polymer ?
#
loop_
_entity_poly.entity_id
_entity_poly.type
_entity_poly.pdbx_seq_one_letter_code
_entity_poly.pdbx_strand_id
1 'polypeptide(L)'
;PAFNFITAHPTSDTDKLWDLFGPPSQKIRWCCSVCKSVPFVQTLRKHVDNQKLSNIIVFEGVRAEESSRRNKYKRIASNVKHINLINARPIFEWSTTEVFLYLFQRNIEINKAYRQGMWRVGCSVCPFASKPANYYLGVLFPKQTEKFVKHIHKLALSRGMTDSEKIKTYISDRSWAGRSGGIGIDNFGVSNDIVITAESYKAIIRRQRENLLEWLKTLGTMSIKQKNETTEVEILIQGVYIQISITKVDDTTLTLTSKNVNEYPVIRGLLTKIVNKTTYCVHCGLCEVECPIQAISFKPSLKIDESCVHCHKCRTSIEKGCILAQSLQLPIGGEKM
;
A
#
# COMPACT_ATOMS: atom_id res chain seq x y z
N PRO A 1 -29.21 -18.06 -14.00
CA PRO A 1 -27.90 -17.60 -14.41
C PRO A 1 -26.84 -18.34 -13.60
N ALA A 2 -25.82 -18.89 -14.31
CA ALA A 2 -24.68 -19.49 -13.64
C ALA A 2 -23.83 -18.37 -13.01
N PHE A 3 -23.54 -18.49 -11.72
CA PHE A 3 -22.64 -17.56 -11.03
C PHE A 3 -21.20 -18.09 -11.16
N ASN A 4 -20.28 -17.24 -11.58
CA ASN A 4 -18.86 -17.56 -11.57
C ASN A 4 -18.28 -17.22 -10.20
N PHE A 5 -17.76 -18.21 -9.49
CA PHE A 5 -17.03 -18.00 -8.25
C PHE A 5 -15.54 -17.85 -8.56
N ILE A 6 -14.99 -16.69 -8.24
CA ILE A 6 -13.59 -16.34 -8.55
C ILE A 6 -12.88 -15.95 -7.26
N THR A 7 -11.74 -16.57 -7.01
CA THR A 7 -10.91 -16.24 -5.85
C THR A 7 -9.74 -15.35 -6.28
N ALA A 8 -9.62 -14.19 -5.65
CA ALA A 8 -8.51 -13.26 -5.83
C ALA A 8 -7.46 -13.46 -4.72
N HIS A 9 -6.22 -13.74 -5.13
CA HIS A 9 -5.10 -13.97 -4.21
C HIS A 9 -4.05 -12.87 -4.33
N PRO A 10 -3.37 -12.49 -3.22
CA PRO A 10 -2.21 -11.61 -3.28
C PRO A 10 -1.12 -12.18 -4.20
N THR A 11 -0.33 -11.30 -4.80
CA THR A 11 0.79 -11.69 -5.68
C THR A 11 1.92 -12.41 -4.93
N SER A 12 1.97 -12.28 -3.61
CA SER A 12 2.94 -12.94 -2.74
C SER A 12 2.25 -13.50 -1.49
N ASP A 13 2.86 -14.51 -0.89
CA ASP A 13 2.39 -15.06 0.38
C ASP A 13 2.30 -13.97 1.45
N THR A 14 1.22 -14.00 2.23
CA THR A 14 0.95 -12.99 3.27
C THR A 14 2.05 -12.96 4.33
N ASP A 15 2.67 -14.08 4.63
CA ASP A 15 3.77 -14.20 5.59
C ASP A 15 5.00 -13.42 5.11
N LYS A 16 5.40 -13.63 3.84
CA LYS A 16 6.47 -12.85 3.19
C LYS A 16 6.17 -11.36 3.15
N LEU A 17 4.90 -10.99 2.93
CA LEU A 17 4.50 -9.58 2.94
C LEU A 17 4.61 -8.96 4.35
N TRP A 18 4.35 -9.74 5.40
CA TRP A 18 4.53 -9.28 6.78
C TRP A 18 6.01 -9.11 7.15
N ASP A 19 6.90 -9.98 6.64
CA ASP A 19 8.34 -9.78 6.79
C ASP A 19 8.80 -8.50 6.08
N LEU A 20 8.30 -8.27 4.88
CA LEU A 20 8.72 -7.17 4.03
C LEU A 20 8.22 -5.80 4.50
N PHE A 21 6.93 -5.71 4.88
CA PHE A 21 6.29 -4.46 5.30
C PHE A 21 6.26 -4.27 6.82
N GLY A 22 6.57 -5.30 7.56
CA GLY A 22 6.31 -5.37 8.99
C GLY A 22 4.82 -5.51 9.32
N PRO A 23 4.47 -5.80 10.59
CA PRO A 23 3.09 -5.86 11.03
C PRO A 23 2.31 -4.59 10.64
N PRO A 24 1.11 -4.71 10.05
CA PRO A 24 0.30 -3.54 9.74
C PRO A 24 -0.11 -2.82 11.03
N SER A 25 -0.35 -1.51 10.93
CA SER A 25 -0.83 -0.71 12.06
C SER A 25 -2.01 0.16 11.65
N GLN A 26 -2.60 0.87 12.60
CA GLN A 26 -3.68 1.82 12.30
C GLN A 26 -3.19 2.97 11.40
N LYS A 27 -1.92 3.33 11.50
CA LYS A 27 -1.27 4.36 10.66
C LYS A 27 -0.74 3.81 9.34
N ILE A 28 -0.31 2.55 9.31
CA ILE A 28 0.33 1.92 8.14
C ILE A 28 -0.50 0.68 7.73
N ARG A 29 -1.60 0.91 7.02
CA ARG A 29 -2.60 -0.09 6.63
C ARG A 29 -2.29 -0.80 5.30
N TRP A 30 -1.05 -1.11 5.04
CA TRP A 30 -0.65 -1.72 3.77
C TRP A 30 -1.42 -3.01 3.42
N CYS A 31 -1.77 -3.82 4.44
CA CYS A 31 -2.44 -5.12 4.24
C CYS A 31 -3.81 -5.00 3.52
N CYS A 32 -4.59 -3.95 3.79
CA CYS A 32 -5.86 -3.74 3.09
C CYS A 32 -5.65 -3.45 1.61
N SER A 33 -4.62 -2.68 1.27
CA SER A 33 -4.32 -2.33 -0.11
C SER A 33 -3.69 -3.51 -0.85
N VAL A 34 -2.60 -4.06 -0.31
CA VAL A 34 -1.79 -5.09 -0.99
C VAL A 34 -2.46 -6.46 -1.01
N CYS A 35 -3.10 -6.88 0.11
CA CYS A 35 -3.68 -8.23 0.21
C CYS A 35 -5.16 -8.31 -0.20
N LYS A 36 -5.85 -7.18 -0.41
CA LYS A 36 -7.27 -7.18 -0.77
C LYS A 36 -7.57 -6.37 -2.02
N SER A 37 -7.21 -5.06 -2.03
CA SER A 37 -7.56 -4.18 -3.14
C SER A 37 -6.82 -4.55 -4.43
N VAL A 38 -5.52 -4.78 -4.34
CA VAL A 38 -4.70 -5.14 -5.51
C VAL A 38 -5.18 -6.44 -6.15
N PRO A 39 -5.27 -7.59 -5.44
CA PRO A 39 -5.71 -8.82 -6.07
C PRO A 39 -7.15 -8.73 -6.60
N PHE A 40 -8.04 -8.04 -5.90
CA PHE A 40 -9.40 -7.82 -6.38
C PHE A 40 -9.42 -7.11 -7.74
N VAL A 41 -8.76 -5.94 -7.85
CA VAL A 41 -8.75 -5.16 -9.10
C VAL A 41 -8.02 -5.90 -10.21
N GLN A 42 -6.90 -6.55 -9.93
CA GLN A 42 -6.15 -7.33 -10.92
C GLN A 42 -6.96 -8.52 -11.45
N THR A 43 -7.67 -9.23 -10.55
CA THR A 43 -8.54 -10.33 -10.93
C THR A 43 -9.72 -9.83 -11.76
N LEU A 44 -10.33 -8.73 -11.35
CA LEU A 44 -11.43 -8.12 -12.09
C LEU A 44 -11.01 -7.72 -13.52
N ARG A 45 -9.85 -7.07 -13.68
CA ARG A 45 -9.30 -6.69 -15.00
C ARG A 45 -9.11 -7.89 -15.92
N LYS A 46 -8.66 -9.03 -15.38
CA LYS A 46 -8.50 -10.26 -16.18
C LYS A 46 -9.83 -10.83 -16.72
N HIS A 47 -10.94 -10.57 -16.00
CA HIS A 47 -12.26 -11.12 -16.37
C HIS A 47 -13.08 -10.17 -17.26
N VAL A 48 -12.62 -8.94 -17.44
CA VAL A 48 -13.24 -7.97 -18.36
C VAL A 48 -12.35 -7.67 -19.57
N ASP A 49 -11.59 -8.66 -20.04
CA ASP A 49 -10.75 -8.63 -21.24
C ASP A 49 -9.78 -7.44 -21.31
N ASN A 50 -9.14 -7.12 -20.20
CA ASN A 50 -8.21 -5.99 -20.04
C ASN A 50 -8.77 -4.62 -20.43
N GLN A 51 -10.07 -4.50 -20.64
CA GLN A 51 -10.69 -3.23 -20.93
C GLN A 51 -10.65 -2.31 -19.71
N LYS A 52 -10.77 -1.01 -19.95
CA LYS A 52 -10.89 -0.03 -18.87
C LYS A 52 -12.04 -0.45 -17.96
N LEU A 53 -11.81 -0.50 -16.65
CA LEU A 53 -12.82 -0.85 -15.64
C LEU A 53 -13.89 0.25 -15.53
N SER A 54 -14.46 0.66 -16.66
CA SER A 54 -15.55 1.62 -16.69
C SER A 54 -16.89 0.88 -16.64
N ASN A 55 -17.80 1.40 -15.85
CA ASN A 55 -19.18 0.92 -15.75
C ASN A 55 -19.37 -0.46 -15.05
N ILE A 56 -18.42 -0.90 -14.24
CA ILE A 56 -18.60 -2.10 -13.42
C ILE A 56 -19.29 -1.73 -12.11
N ILE A 57 -20.39 -2.42 -11.83
CA ILE A 57 -21.10 -2.29 -10.56
C ILE A 57 -20.63 -3.38 -9.60
N VAL A 58 -20.15 -2.97 -8.43
CA VAL A 58 -19.75 -3.86 -7.35
C VAL A 58 -20.79 -3.81 -6.24
N PHE A 59 -21.45 -4.92 -6.00
CA PHE A 59 -22.37 -5.06 -4.87
C PHE A 59 -21.59 -5.35 -3.59
N GLU A 60 -21.81 -4.54 -2.57
CA GLU A 60 -21.13 -4.64 -1.27
C GLU A 60 -22.13 -4.85 -0.14
N GLY A 61 -21.85 -5.81 0.75
CA GLY A 61 -22.63 -6.03 1.98
C GLY A 61 -22.29 -5.03 3.09
N VAL A 62 -21.99 -3.77 2.75
CA VAL A 62 -21.67 -2.71 3.71
C VAL A 62 -22.95 -2.12 4.30
N ARG A 63 -22.98 -1.95 5.63
CA ARG A 63 -24.12 -1.39 6.37
C ARG A 63 -23.73 -0.13 7.14
N ALA A 64 -24.67 0.80 7.28
CA ALA A 64 -24.48 2.09 7.97
C ALA A 64 -24.10 1.89 9.44
N GLU A 65 -24.73 0.97 10.15
CA GLU A 65 -24.50 0.73 11.58
C GLU A 65 -23.11 0.18 11.94
N GLU A 66 -22.37 -0.35 10.95
CA GLU A 66 -21.08 -0.99 11.23
C GLU A 66 -20.00 -0.02 11.76
N SER A 67 -20.12 1.26 11.48
CA SER A 67 -19.26 2.31 12.05
C SER A 67 -19.72 3.72 11.65
N SER A 68 -19.37 4.73 12.46
CA SER A 68 -19.60 6.15 12.16
C SER A 68 -19.06 6.60 10.79
N ARG A 69 -17.96 5.99 10.33
CA ARG A 69 -17.42 6.24 9.00
C ARG A 69 -18.33 5.68 7.91
N ARG A 70 -18.85 4.43 8.09
CA ARG A 70 -19.70 3.79 7.09
C ARG A 70 -21.07 4.41 7.00
N ASN A 71 -21.60 4.91 8.11
CA ASN A 71 -22.87 5.66 8.16
C ASN A 71 -22.87 6.88 7.22
N LYS A 72 -21.71 7.44 6.90
CA LYS A 72 -21.59 8.57 5.97
C LYS A 72 -21.52 8.16 4.48
N TYR A 73 -21.57 6.88 4.17
CA TYR A 73 -21.52 6.40 2.79
C TYR A 73 -22.86 6.62 2.11
N LYS A 74 -22.82 6.79 0.80
CA LYS A 74 -24.02 6.79 -0.04
C LYS A 74 -24.36 5.35 -0.43
N ARG A 75 -25.64 5.05 -0.61
CA ARG A 75 -26.12 3.73 -1.05
C ARG A 75 -25.54 3.34 -2.42
N ILE A 76 -25.39 4.29 -3.32
CA ILE A 76 -24.67 4.15 -4.60
C ILE A 76 -23.63 5.24 -4.68
N ALA A 77 -22.40 4.91 -5.04
CA ALA A 77 -21.33 5.88 -5.19
C ALA A 77 -20.25 5.36 -6.14
N SER A 78 -19.67 6.27 -6.94
CA SER A 78 -18.57 5.98 -7.86
C SER A 78 -17.22 6.33 -7.23
N ASN A 79 -16.17 5.60 -7.58
CA ASN A 79 -14.77 5.90 -7.23
C ASN A 79 -14.48 5.99 -5.72
N VAL A 80 -15.25 5.32 -4.86
CA VAL A 80 -15.11 5.44 -3.40
C VAL A 80 -13.93 4.64 -2.86
N LYS A 81 -13.75 3.41 -3.35
CA LYS A 81 -12.72 2.49 -2.88
C LYS A 81 -11.75 2.10 -3.99
N HIS A 82 -12.26 1.94 -5.18
CA HIS A 82 -11.49 1.61 -6.36
C HIS A 82 -11.90 2.56 -7.49
N ILE A 83 -10.92 3.02 -8.24
CA ILE A 83 -11.13 3.93 -9.36
C ILE A 83 -11.91 3.19 -10.46
N ASN A 84 -12.82 3.91 -11.10
CA ASN A 84 -13.66 3.42 -12.21
C ASN A 84 -14.68 2.33 -11.82
N LEU A 85 -15.00 2.15 -10.55
CA LEU A 85 -16.05 1.24 -10.10
C LEU A 85 -17.23 2.00 -9.48
N ILE A 86 -18.42 1.47 -9.67
CA ILE A 86 -19.64 1.92 -8.99
C ILE A 86 -19.92 0.95 -7.85
N ASN A 87 -19.97 1.45 -6.62
CA ASN A 87 -20.29 0.66 -5.45
C ASN A 87 -21.80 0.78 -5.17
N ALA A 88 -22.51 -0.35 -5.14
CA ALA A 88 -23.91 -0.46 -4.75
C ALA A 88 -24.03 -1.24 -3.44
N ARG A 89 -24.79 -0.72 -2.48
CA ARG A 89 -24.95 -1.26 -1.13
C ARG A 89 -26.44 -1.56 -0.86
N PRO A 90 -26.95 -2.69 -1.35
CA PRO A 90 -28.39 -3.00 -1.27
C PRO A 90 -28.90 -3.09 0.16
N ILE A 91 -28.09 -3.61 1.09
CA ILE A 91 -28.44 -3.79 2.51
C ILE A 91 -27.89 -2.67 3.42
N PHE A 92 -27.65 -1.47 2.86
CA PHE A 92 -26.96 -0.38 3.56
C PHE A 92 -27.65 0.02 4.88
N GLU A 93 -28.97 0.02 4.91
CA GLU A 93 -29.79 0.43 6.06
C GLU A 93 -30.18 -0.74 6.98
N TRP A 94 -29.81 -1.97 6.61
CA TRP A 94 -30.16 -3.13 7.42
C TRP A 94 -29.37 -3.16 8.73
N SER A 95 -30.05 -3.52 9.80
CA SER A 95 -29.43 -3.83 11.09
C SER A 95 -28.75 -5.21 11.07
N THR A 96 -27.90 -5.47 12.05
CA THR A 96 -27.31 -6.80 12.26
C THR A 96 -28.39 -7.86 12.45
N THR A 97 -29.45 -7.54 13.20
CA THR A 97 -30.58 -8.45 13.45
C THR A 97 -31.27 -8.82 12.16
N GLU A 98 -31.61 -7.86 11.31
CA GLU A 98 -32.28 -8.13 10.03
C GLU A 98 -31.45 -9.02 9.11
N VAL A 99 -30.12 -8.80 9.06
CA VAL A 99 -29.21 -9.67 8.29
C VAL A 99 -29.28 -11.10 8.80
N PHE A 100 -29.16 -11.33 10.12
CA PHE A 100 -29.20 -12.69 10.65
C PHE A 100 -30.56 -13.34 10.52
N LEU A 101 -31.68 -12.63 10.72
CA LEU A 101 -33.02 -13.14 10.49
C LEU A 101 -33.19 -13.57 9.03
N TYR A 102 -32.76 -12.76 8.08
CA TYR A 102 -32.78 -13.11 6.66
C TYR A 102 -31.97 -14.37 6.35
N LEU A 103 -30.73 -14.46 6.87
CA LEU A 103 -29.87 -15.62 6.64
C LEU A 103 -30.50 -16.92 7.22
N PHE A 104 -31.07 -16.86 8.42
CA PHE A 104 -31.74 -18.00 9.06
C PHE A 104 -33.03 -18.38 8.33
N GLN A 105 -33.85 -17.41 7.94
CA GLN A 105 -35.09 -17.68 7.18
C GLN A 105 -34.78 -18.38 5.84
N ARG A 106 -33.64 -18.09 5.23
CA ARG A 106 -33.20 -18.66 3.95
C ARG A 106 -32.33 -19.90 4.09
N ASN A 107 -32.08 -20.39 5.30
CA ASN A 107 -31.14 -21.49 5.60
C ASN A 107 -29.75 -21.28 5.00
N ILE A 108 -29.26 -20.01 4.94
CA ILE A 108 -27.95 -19.69 4.44
C ILE A 108 -26.93 -19.99 5.55
N GLU A 109 -25.88 -20.74 5.21
CA GLU A 109 -24.82 -21.05 6.16
C GLU A 109 -24.07 -19.77 6.59
N ILE A 110 -23.95 -19.56 7.90
CA ILE A 110 -23.20 -18.45 8.48
C ILE A 110 -21.77 -18.90 8.83
N ASN A 111 -20.84 -17.97 8.80
CA ASN A 111 -19.46 -18.24 9.20
C ASN A 111 -19.38 -18.83 10.61
N LYS A 112 -18.58 -19.88 10.77
CA LYS A 112 -18.43 -20.63 12.05
C LYS A 112 -18.04 -19.73 13.22
N ALA A 113 -17.28 -18.65 12.99
CA ALA A 113 -16.90 -17.71 14.04
C ALA A 113 -18.10 -17.02 14.71
N TYR A 114 -19.18 -16.73 13.95
CA TYR A 114 -20.43 -16.21 14.54
C TYR A 114 -21.09 -17.24 15.45
N ARG A 115 -21.09 -18.52 15.07
CA ARG A 115 -21.61 -19.61 15.90
C ARG A 115 -20.82 -19.79 17.19
N GLN A 116 -19.57 -19.35 17.22
CA GLN A 116 -18.66 -19.37 18.38
C GLN A 116 -18.69 -18.07 19.20
N GLY A 117 -19.69 -17.22 19.00
CA GLY A 117 -19.91 -16.01 19.80
C GLY A 117 -19.23 -14.74 19.31
N MET A 118 -18.60 -14.76 18.14
CA MET A 118 -18.07 -13.53 17.56
C MET A 118 -19.24 -12.71 16.97
N TRP A 119 -19.33 -11.44 17.35
CA TRP A 119 -20.33 -10.52 16.78
C TRP A 119 -19.88 -9.85 15.47
N ARG A 120 -18.61 -9.93 15.14
CA ARG A 120 -18.01 -9.39 13.90
C ARG A 120 -16.82 -10.22 13.48
N VAL A 121 -16.85 -10.73 12.26
CA VAL A 121 -15.75 -11.51 11.68
C VAL A 121 -14.93 -10.63 10.73
N GLY A 122 -13.62 -10.71 10.83
CA GLY A 122 -12.67 -9.95 10.03
C GLY A 122 -11.40 -10.74 9.73
N CYS A 123 -10.27 -10.05 9.58
CA CYS A 123 -8.97 -10.71 9.41
C CYS A 123 -8.51 -11.33 10.73
N SER A 124 -7.81 -12.47 10.67
CA SER A 124 -7.28 -13.20 11.84
C SER A 124 -6.43 -12.31 12.76
N VAL A 125 -5.62 -11.42 12.17
CA VAL A 125 -4.91 -10.37 12.91
C VAL A 125 -5.15 -9.04 12.21
N CYS A 126 -5.81 -8.11 12.91
CA CYS A 126 -6.17 -6.81 12.35
C CYS A 126 -5.88 -5.69 13.35
N PRO A 127 -5.14 -4.63 12.98
CA PRO A 127 -4.87 -3.51 13.89
C PRO A 127 -6.13 -2.73 14.30
N PHE A 128 -7.26 -2.96 13.62
CA PHE A 128 -8.57 -2.35 13.92
C PHE A 128 -9.53 -3.29 14.65
N ALA A 129 -9.14 -4.54 14.93
CA ALA A 129 -9.98 -5.41 15.74
C ALA A 129 -10.09 -4.86 17.17
N SER A 130 -11.20 -5.09 17.88
CA SER A 130 -11.30 -4.79 19.29
C SER A 130 -10.46 -5.77 20.13
N LYS A 131 -10.11 -5.39 21.38
CA LYS A 131 -9.39 -6.30 22.29
C LYS A 131 -10.12 -7.64 22.45
N PRO A 132 -11.46 -7.68 22.75
CA PRO A 132 -12.18 -8.95 22.83
C PRO A 132 -12.14 -9.76 21.53
N ALA A 133 -12.36 -9.13 20.36
CA ALA A 133 -12.30 -9.85 19.08
C ALA A 133 -10.93 -10.48 18.82
N ASN A 134 -9.85 -9.77 19.17
CA ASN A 134 -8.50 -10.29 19.04
C ASN A 134 -8.24 -11.47 19.98
N TYR A 135 -8.73 -11.38 21.22
CA TYR A 135 -8.66 -12.48 22.19
C TYR A 135 -9.39 -13.72 21.66
N TYR A 136 -10.66 -13.59 21.25
CA TYR A 136 -11.43 -14.70 20.68
C TYR A 136 -10.77 -15.31 19.46
N LEU A 137 -10.20 -14.51 18.57
CA LEU A 137 -9.48 -15.03 17.39
C LEU A 137 -8.24 -15.85 17.80
N GLY A 138 -7.50 -15.43 18.83
CA GLY A 138 -6.36 -16.18 19.34
C GLY A 138 -6.75 -17.50 19.96
N VAL A 139 -7.88 -17.55 20.69
CA VAL A 139 -8.40 -18.76 21.35
C VAL A 139 -9.05 -19.73 20.35
N LEU A 140 -9.92 -19.20 19.48
CA LEU A 140 -10.70 -20.04 18.55
C LEU A 140 -9.91 -20.47 17.31
N PHE A 141 -8.92 -19.68 16.91
CA PHE A 141 -8.15 -19.90 15.67
C PHE A 141 -6.64 -19.72 15.89
N PRO A 142 -6.02 -20.44 16.84
CA PRO A 142 -4.62 -20.25 17.22
C PRO A 142 -3.67 -20.47 16.04
N LYS A 143 -3.89 -21.53 15.22
CA LYS A 143 -3.05 -21.84 14.07
C LYS A 143 -3.03 -20.72 13.02
N GLN A 144 -4.14 -20.00 12.84
CA GLN A 144 -4.27 -18.90 11.89
C GLN A 144 -3.64 -17.59 12.39
N THR A 145 -3.52 -17.43 13.71
CA THR A 145 -2.99 -16.21 14.34
C THR A 145 -1.51 -16.31 14.69
N GLU A 146 -1.02 -17.49 15.02
CA GLU A 146 0.34 -17.73 15.54
C GLU A 146 1.44 -17.14 14.65
N LYS A 147 1.39 -17.38 13.35
CA LYS A 147 2.39 -16.86 12.41
C LYS A 147 2.49 -15.34 12.45
N PHE A 148 1.36 -14.65 12.54
CA PHE A 148 1.32 -13.19 12.62
C PHE A 148 1.78 -12.67 13.97
N VAL A 149 1.51 -13.38 15.04
CA VAL A 149 2.04 -13.08 16.38
C VAL A 149 3.57 -13.17 16.40
N LYS A 150 4.17 -14.14 15.70
CA LYS A 150 5.64 -14.23 15.53
C LYS A 150 6.22 -12.97 14.87
N HIS A 151 5.58 -12.40 13.86
CA HIS A 151 6.03 -11.15 13.26
C HIS A 151 5.92 -9.96 14.23
N ILE A 152 4.86 -9.90 15.04
CA ILE A 152 4.71 -8.85 16.05
C ILE A 152 5.79 -8.99 17.13
N HIS A 153 6.10 -10.20 17.55
CA HIS A 153 7.20 -10.48 18.48
C HIS A 153 8.55 -10.04 17.89
N LYS A 154 8.85 -10.40 16.63
CA LYS A 154 10.05 -9.95 15.92
C LYS A 154 10.15 -8.42 15.86
N LEU A 155 9.03 -7.73 15.62
CA LEU A 155 8.98 -6.27 15.67
C LEU A 155 9.30 -5.73 17.07
N ALA A 156 8.79 -6.34 18.13
CA ALA A 156 9.08 -5.91 19.50
C ALA A 156 10.59 -6.03 19.81
N LEU A 157 11.21 -7.16 19.44
CA LEU A 157 12.65 -7.36 19.58
C LEU A 157 13.47 -6.34 18.81
N SER A 158 13.12 -6.05 17.55
CA SER A 158 13.82 -5.06 16.72
C SER A 158 13.72 -3.63 17.27
N ARG A 159 12.78 -3.37 18.19
CA ARG A 159 12.61 -2.11 18.91
C ARG A 159 13.30 -2.07 20.27
N GLY A 160 14.13 -3.08 20.56
CA GLY A 160 14.90 -3.16 21.79
C GLY A 160 14.13 -3.69 23.00
N MET A 161 12.93 -4.24 22.81
CA MET A 161 12.23 -4.93 23.89
C MET A 161 12.90 -6.29 24.14
N THR A 162 13.49 -6.49 25.30
CA THR A 162 14.18 -7.76 25.69
C THR A 162 13.41 -8.53 26.75
N ASP A 163 12.55 -7.85 27.50
CA ASP A 163 11.77 -8.44 28.57
C ASP A 163 10.57 -9.24 28.02
N SER A 164 10.53 -10.53 28.31
CA SER A 164 9.50 -11.45 27.84
C SER A 164 8.08 -11.04 28.27
N GLU A 165 7.89 -10.56 29.50
CA GLU A 165 6.57 -10.16 29.99
C GLU A 165 6.10 -8.84 29.35
N LYS A 166 7.02 -7.91 29.13
CA LYS A 166 6.71 -6.68 28.37
C LYS A 166 6.33 -6.99 26.94
N ILE A 167 6.99 -7.95 26.27
CA ILE A 167 6.64 -8.38 24.92
C ILE A 167 5.26 -9.04 24.90
N LYS A 168 4.95 -9.91 25.86
CA LYS A 168 3.62 -10.52 25.97
C LYS A 168 2.53 -9.45 26.14
N THR A 169 2.76 -8.49 27.03
CA THR A 169 1.85 -7.35 27.26
C THR A 169 1.69 -6.52 26.00
N TYR A 170 2.77 -6.17 25.31
CA TYR A 170 2.76 -5.43 24.04
C TYR A 170 1.88 -6.12 22.96
N ILE A 171 1.93 -7.46 22.92
CA ILE A 171 1.12 -8.26 21.99
C ILE A 171 -0.34 -8.30 22.44
N SER A 172 -0.60 -8.65 23.72
CA SER A 172 -1.96 -8.83 24.26
C SER A 172 -2.75 -7.53 24.32
N ASP A 173 -2.11 -6.44 24.73
CA ASP A 173 -2.70 -5.10 24.76
C ASP A 173 -2.83 -4.46 23.40
N ARG A 174 -2.25 -5.07 22.38
CA ARG A 174 -2.26 -4.59 21.00
C ARG A 174 -1.57 -3.23 20.82
N SER A 175 -0.60 -2.91 21.65
CA SER A 175 0.20 -1.68 21.54
C SER A 175 0.89 -1.55 20.17
N TRP A 176 1.23 -2.69 19.54
CA TRP A 176 1.73 -2.77 18.16
C TRP A 176 0.79 -2.14 17.14
N ALA A 177 -0.53 -2.19 17.37
CA ALA A 177 -1.52 -1.69 16.42
C ALA A 177 -1.53 -0.16 16.32
N GLY A 178 -1.16 0.56 17.40
CA GLY A 178 -1.05 2.02 17.43
C GLY A 178 0.21 2.59 16.80
N ARG A 179 1.13 1.73 16.37
CA ARG A 179 2.43 2.10 15.80
C ARG A 179 2.31 3.13 14.67
N SER A 180 3.06 4.23 14.76
CA SER A 180 3.14 5.27 13.73
C SER A 180 4.37 5.14 12.82
N GLY A 181 5.46 4.55 13.30
CA GLY A 181 6.71 4.34 12.56
C GLY A 181 6.78 3.02 11.83
N GLY A 182 7.72 2.91 10.89
CA GLY A 182 8.06 1.70 10.16
C GLY A 182 8.89 0.70 10.96
N ILE A 183 9.38 -0.33 10.28
CA ILE A 183 10.25 -1.36 10.87
C ILE A 183 11.73 -0.97 10.90
N GLY A 184 12.06 0.17 10.30
CA GLY A 184 13.43 0.64 10.13
C GLY A 184 14.01 0.29 8.76
N ILE A 185 14.85 1.19 8.26
CA ILE A 185 15.46 1.04 6.92
C ILE A 185 16.56 -0.03 6.95
N ASP A 186 17.22 -0.20 8.08
CA ASP A 186 18.30 -1.16 8.27
C ASP A 186 17.84 -2.60 8.05
N ASN A 187 16.57 -2.89 8.35
CA ASN A 187 15.97 -4.20 8.10
C ASN A 187 15.81 -4.51 6.59
N PHE A 188 15.96 -3.50 5.72
CA PHE A 188 15.90 -3.68 4.28
C PHE A 188 17.30 -3.85 3.64
N GLY A 189 18.37 -3.57 4.41
CA GLY A 189 19.77 -3.74 4.02
C GLY A 189 20.27 -2.74 2.97
N VAL A 190 19.46 -1.76 2.57
CA VAL A 190 19.82 -0.73 1.58
C VAL A 190 19.12 0.58 1.89
N SER A 191 19.86 1.68 1.85
CA SER A 191 19.31 3.04 1.95
C SER A 191 19.77 3.92 0.79
N ASN A 192 18.92 4.86 0.39
CA ASN A 192 19.32 5.96 -0.49
C ASN A 192 19.93 7.07 0.36
N ASP A 193 21.01 7.65 -0.11
CA ASP A 193 21.55 8.88 0.47
C ASP A 193 21.01 10.06 -0.33
N ILE A 194 20.24 10.93 0.32
CA ILE A 194 19.68 12.12 -0.30
C ILE A 194 20.25 13.34 0.42
N VAL A 195 21.06 14.11 -0.30
CA VAL A 195 21.70 15.33 0.18
C VAL A 195 21.05 16.51 -0.54
N ILE A 196 20.50 17.42 0.24
CA ILE A 196 19.88 18.65 -0.25
C ILE A 196 20.65 19.82 0.33
N THR A 197 21.31 20.59 -0.55
CA THR A 197 21.98 21.85 -0.21
C THR A 197 21.19 23.03 -0.76
N ALA A 198 21.62 24.27 -0.49
CA ALA A 198 20.97 25.43 -1.10
C ALA A 198 21.05 25.40 -2.64
N GLU A 199 22.14 24.86 -3.20
CA GLU A 199 22.45 24.93 -4.63
C GLU A 199 22.13 23.67 -5.41
N SER A 200 21.97 22.52 -4.74
CA SER A 200 21.81 21.24 -5.45
C SER A 200 20.99 20.22 -4.68
N TYR A 201 20.35 19.35 -5.44
CA TYR A 201 19.77 18.10 -4.97
C TYR A 201 20.62 16.94 -5.50
N LYS A 202 21.08 16.07 -4.62
CA LYS A 202 21.82 14.86 -4.97
C LYS A 202 21.21 13.64 -4.30
N ALA A 203 20.96 12.61 -5.08
CA ALA A 203 20.52 11.31 -4.56
C ALA A 203 21.47 10.22 -5.05
N ILE A 204 21.96 9.40 -4.12
CA ILE A 204 22.71 8.18 -4.43
C ILE A 204 21.77 7.02 -4.25
N ILE A 205 21.45 6.35 -5.35
CA ILE A 205 20.58 5.18 -5.42
C ILE A 205 21.47 3.95 -5.46
N ARG A 206 21.66 3.28 -4.32
CA ARG A 206 22.63 2.17 -4.17
C ARG A 206 22.14 0.84 -4.72
N ARG A 207 20.84 0.68 -4.95
CA ARG A 207 20.25 -0.54 -5.49
C ARG A 207 19.04 -0.18 -6.33
N GLN A 208 19.26 -0.08 -7.61
CA GLN A 208 18.16 0.11 -8.54
C GLN A 208 17.39 -1.21 -8.70
N ARG A 209 16.14 -1.26 -8.21
CA ARG A 209 15.21 -2.37 -8.45
C ARG A 209 14.32 -2.13 -9.65
N GLU A 210 14.00 -0.85 -9.90
CA GLU A 210 13.14 -0.42 -10.98
C GLU A 210 13.81 0.63 -11.85
N ASN A 211 13.38 0.72 -13.09
CA ASN A 211 13.89 1.71 -14.02
C ASN A 211 13.53 3.13 -13.57
N LEU A 212 14.54 3.90 -13.20
CA LEU A 212 14.41 5.29 -12.78
C LEU A 212 13.79 6.17 -13.87
N LEU A 213 14.22 5.99 -15.14
CA LEU A 213 13.72 6.80 -16.26
C LEU A 213 12.22 6.53 -16.50
N GLU A 214 11.76 5.29 -16.35
CA GLU A 214 10.33 4.99 -16.43
C GLU A 214 9.54 5.73 -15.33
N TRP A 215 10.02 5.72 -14.09
CA TRP A 215 9.35 6.46 -13.03
C TRP A 215 9.36 7.97 -13.23
N LEU A 216 10.42 8.53 -13.83
CA LEU A 216 10.51 9.96 -14.13
C LEU A 216 9.41 10.41 -15.12
N LYS A 217 8.99 9.56 -16.07
CA LYS A 217 7.85 9.83 -16.98
C LYS A 217 6.56 10.20 -16.22
N THR A 218 6.41 9.77 -14.98
CA THR A 218 5.22 10.13 -14.17
C THR A 218 5.24 11.56 -13.65
N LEU A 219 6.37 12.27 -13.74
CA LEU A 219 6.49 13.67 -13.30
C LEU A 219 5.94 14.64 -14.33
N GLY A 220 6.28 14.42 -15.59
CA GLY A 220 5.94 15.33 -16.68
C GLY A 220 6.48 14.82 -18.02
N THR A 221 6.29 15.61 -19.05
CA THR A 221 6.87 15.35 -20.37
C THR A 221 8.39 15.51 -20.31
N MET A 222 9.15 14.54 -20.81
CA MET A 222 10.60 14.56 -20.68
C MET A 222 11.31 14.40 -22.03
N SER A 223 12.47 15.02 -22.15
CA SER A 223 13.48 14.76 -23.17
C SER A 223 14.74 14.17 -22.54
N ILE A 224 15.41 13.28 -23.26
CA ILE A 224 16.59 12.57 -22.79
C ILE A 224 17.71 12.80 -23.79
N LYS A 225 18.91 13.10 -23.28
CA LYS A 225 20.14 13.21 -24.07
C LYS A 225 21.22 12.36 -23.38
N GLN A 226 21.80 11.43 -24.11
CA GLN A 226 22.92 10.64 -23.60
C GLN A 226 24.25 11.37 -23.86
N LYS A 227 25.06 11.53 -22.82
CA LYS A 227 26.42 12.10 -22.93
C LYS A 227 27.39 11.20 -22.18
N ASN A 228 28.15 10.39 -22.90
CA ASN A 228 29.09 9.41 -22.32
C ASN A 228 28.34 8.52 -21.29
N GLU A 229 28.79 8.51 -20.04
CA GLU A 229 28.21 7.74 -18.93
C GLU A 229 27.06 8.47 -18.20
N THR A 230 26.74 9.69 -18.63
CA THR A 230 25.71 10.52 -18.01
C THR A 230 24.49 10.65 -18.92
N THR A 231 23.32 10.42 -18.36
CA THR A 231 22.04 10.66 -19.01
C THR A 231 21.47 11.98 -18.51
N GLU A 232 21.38 12.94 -19.40
CA GLU A 232 20.75 14.23 -19.13
C GLU A 232 19.27 14.14 -19.43
N VAL A 233 18.43 14.50 -18.46
CA VAL A 233 16.98 14.45 -18.54
C VAL A 233 16.44 15.86 -18.24
N GLU A 234 15.62 16.37 -19.14
CA GLU A 234 14.87 17.59 -18.91
C GLU A 234 13.40 17.25 -18.84
N ILE A 235 12.73 17.65 -17.77
CA ILE A 235 11.31 17.32 -17.51
C ILE A 235 10.51 18.60 -17.36
N LEU A 236 9.46 18.74 -18.16
CA LEU A 236 8.48 19.83 -18.03
C LEU A 236 7.41 19.41 -17.01
N ILE A 237 7.39 20.07 -15.84
CA ILE A 237 6.47 19.80 -14.74
C ILE A 237 5.70 21.06 -14.40
N GLN A 238 4.40 21.12 -14.68
CA GLN A 238 3.54 22.28 -14.37
C GLN A 238 4.12 23.62 -14.88
N GLY A 239 4.66 23.61 -16.09
CA GLY A 239 5.25 24.82 -16.72
C GLY A 239 6.70 25.10 -16.34
N VAL A 240 7.33 24.28 -15.49
CA VAL A 240 8.72 24.45 -15.06
C VAL A 240 9.59 23.35 -15.67
N TYR A 241 10.73 23.74 -16.23
CA TYR A 241 11.76 22.80 -16.71
C TYR A 241 12.70 22.42 -15.58
N ILE A 242 12.73 21.14 -15.24
CA ILE A 242 13.66 20.56 -14.27
C ILE A 242 14.74 19.78 -15.00
N GLN A 243 16.00 20.14 -14.74
CA GLN A 243 17.15 19.47 -15.31
C GLN A 243 17.72 18.45 -14.30
N ILE A 244 17.90 17.24 -14.76
CA ILE A 244 18.38 16.11 -13.98
C ILE A 244 19.53 15.45 -14.73
N SER A 245 20.66 15.23 -14.05
CA SER A 245 21.76 14.45 -14.57
C SER A 245 21.84 13.13 -13.81
N ILE A 246 21.83 12.01 -14.53
CA ILE A 246 21.91 10.67 -13.97
C ILE A 246 23.20 10.03 -14.45
N THR A 247 24.10 9.71 -13.52
CA THR A 247 25.37 9.06 -13.80
C THR A 247 25.38 7.66 -13.23
N LYS A 248 25.76 6.68 -14.03
CA LYS A 248 25.98 5.30 -13.57
C LYS A 248 27.35 5.26 -12.84
N VAL A 249 27.35 4.83 -11.58
CA VAL A 249 28.57 4.67 -10.78
C VAL A 249 29.09 3.23 -10.90
N ASP A 250 28.17 2.27 -10.81
CA ASP A 250 28.42 0.84 -11.01
C ASP A 250 27.14 0.16 -11.50
N ASP A 251 27.11 -1.18 -11.57
CA ASP A 251 25.96 -1.93 -12.09
C ASP A 251 24.69 -1.79 -11.25
N THR A 252 24.81 -1.38 -10.00
CA THR A 252 23.70 -1.28 -9.04
C THR A 252 23.47 0.14 -8.53
N THR A 253 24.44 1.02 -8.70
CA THR A 253 24.45 2.35 -8.09
C THR A 253 24.33 3.44 -9.15
N LEU A 254 23.37 4.34 -8.95
CA LEU A 254 23.20 5.55 -9.74
C LEU A 254 23.36 6.79 -8.87
N THR A 255 23.93 7.85 -9.43
CA THR A 255 23.86 9.19 -8.85
C THR A 255 22.91 10.04 -9.68
N LEU A 256 21.93 10.64 -9.03
CA LEU A 256 21.01 11.60 -9.61
C LEU A 256 21.29 12.98 -9.01
N THR A 257 21.49 13.99 -9.86
CA THR A 257 21.69 15.38 -9.44
C THR A 257 20.74 16.31 -10.17
N SER A 258 20.32 17.39 -9.51
CA SER A 258 19.58 18.49 -10.13
C SER A 258 19.99 19.81 -9.47
N LYS A 259 20.23 20.83 -10.28
CA LYS A 259 20.60 22.16 -9.78
C LYS A 259 19.39 23.02 -9.42
N ASN A 260 18.32 22.92 -10.21
CA ASN A 260 17.17 23.83 -10.09
C ASN A 260 15.96 23.27 -9.37
N VAL A 261 15.93 21.98 -9.03
CA VAL A 261 14.75 21.36 -8.34
C VAL A 261 14.54 21.92 -6.94
N ASN A 262 15.58 22.46 -6.32
CA ASN A 262 15.50 23.02 -4.96
C ASN A 262 14.67 24.30 -4.87
N GLU A 263 14.56 25.05 -5.96
CA GLU A 263 13.69 26.22 -6.07
C GLU A 263 12.18 25.84 -6.01
N TYR A 264 11.88 24.54 -6.22
CA TYR A 264 10.52 24.00 -6.29
C TYR A 264 10.29 22.87 -5.27
N PRO A 265 10.00 23.20 -3.98
CA PRO A 265 9.93 22.19 -2.91
C PRO A 265 8.91 21.06 -3.17
N VAL A 266 7.79 21.36 -3.84
CA VAL A 266 6.79 20.36 -4.21
C VAL A 266 7.38 19.35 -5.22
N ILE A 267 8.03 19.85 -6.27
CA ILE A 267 8.65 19.02 -7.32
C ILE A 267 9.79 18.20 -6.72
N ARG A 268 10.61 18.80 -5.88
CA ARG A 268 11.67 18.11 -5.13
C ARG A 268 11.11 16.95 -4.30
N GLY A 269 9.99 17.18 -3.61
CA GLY A 269 9.30 16.13 -2.87
C GLY A 269 8.80 14.99 -3.77
N LEU A 270 8.33 15.31 -4.98
CA LEU A 270 7.93 14.30 -5.97
C LEU A 270 9.12 13.50 -6.49
N LEU A 271 10.25 14.17 -6.77
CA LEU A 271 11.49 13.52 -7.21
C LEU A 271 12.02 12.57 -6.14
N THR A 272 12.02 12.99 -4.87
CA THR A 272 12.41 12.15 -3.73
C THR A 272 11.55 10.87 -3.64
N LYS A 273 10.25 10.98 -3.90
CA LYS A 273 9.34 9.81 -3.94
C LYS A 273 9.68 8.85 -5.08
N ILE A 274 10.13 9.36 -6.21
CA ILE A 274 10.58 8.53 -7.34
C ILE A 274 11.89 7.80 -7.01
N VAL A 275 12.86 8.50 -6.44
CA VAL A 275 14.12 7.90 -5.95
C VAL A 275 13.80 6.73 -5.01
N ASN A 276 12.92 6.93 -4.05
CA ASN A 276 12.51 5.88 -3.13
C ASN A 276 11.79 4.70 -3.85
N LYS A 277 10.93 4.99 -4.84
CA LYS A 277 10.29 3.93 -5.62
C LYS A 277 11.31 3.08 -6.38
N THR A 278 12.31 3.71 -6.95
CA THR A 278 13.37 3.02 -7.70
C THR A 278 14.11 2.01 -6.83
N THR A 279 14.38 2.34 -5.58
CA THR A 279 15.11 1.46 -4.65
C THR A 279 14.22 0.45 -3.93
N TYR A 280 13.07 0.88 -3.44
CA TYR A 280 12.24 0.07 -2.53
C TYR A 280 11.06 -0.63 -3.21
N CYS A 281 10.95 -0.62 -4.53
CA CYS A 281 9.87 -1.30 -5.23
C CYS A 281 9.90 -2.81 -4.97
N VAL A 282 8.76 -3.37 -4.62
CA VAL A 282 8.54 -4.80 -4.36
C VAL A 282 7.42 -5.37 -5.21
N HIS A 283 7.06 -4.68 -6.27
CA HIS A 283 6.01 -5.10 -7.21
C HIS A 283 4.67 -5.44 -6.52
N CYS A 284 4.31 -4.70 -5.47
CA CYS A 284 3.06 -4.94 -4.76
C CYS A 284 1.81 -4.60 -5.59
N GLY A 285 1.96 -4.00 -6.77
CA GLY A 285 0.89 -3.70 -7.73
C GLY A 285 0.00 -2.51 -7.37
N LEU A 286 0.20 -1.85 -6.22
CA LEU A 286 -0.71 -0.79 -5.77
C LEU A 286 -0.76 0.41 -6.73
N CYS A 287 0.40 0.90 -7.18
CA CYS A 287 0.47 2.03 -8.11
C CYS A 287 -0.15 1.71 -9.48
N GLU A 288 -0.10 0.45 -9.92
CA GLU A 288 -0.75 -0.02 -11.13
C GLU A 288 -2.28 0.02 -11.00
N VAL A 289 -2.84 -0.51 -9.90
CA VAL A 289 -4.29 -0.55 -9.70
C VAL A 289 -4.89 0.80 -9.33
N GLU A 290 -4.11 1.71 -8.74
CA GLU A 290 -4.51 3.08 -8.40
C GLU A 290 -4.40 4.04 -9.60
N CYS A 291 -3.80 3.61 -10.72
CA CYS A 291 -3.70 4.45 -11.93
C CYS A 291 -5.07 4.55 -12.62
N PRO A 292 -5.69 5.76 -12.71
CA PRO A 292 -7.03 5.93 -13.24
C PRO A 292 -7.13 5.63 -14.75
N ILE A 293 -6.03 5.80 -15.46
CA ILE A 293 -5.94 5.57 -16.91
C ILE A 293 -5.15 4.31 -17.27
N GLN A 294 -4.74 3.54 -16.25
CA GLN A 294 -4.00 2.28 -16.41
C GLN A 294 -2.67 2.42 -17.17
N ALA A 295 -2.01 3.58 -17.05
CA ALA A 295 -0.73 3.87 -17.72
C ALA A 295 0.49 3.21 -17.07
N ILE A 296 0.32 2.38 -16.03
CA ILE A 296 1.42 1.72 -15.31
C ILE A 296 1.28 0.22 -15.46
N SER A 297 2.34 -0.42 -15.91
CA SER A 297 2.44 -1.89 -16.00
C SER A 297 3.78 -2.36 -15.44
N PHE A 298 3.78 -3.54 -14.80
CA PHE A 298 4.97 -4.26 -14.34
C PHE A 298 5.24 -5.55 -15.11
N LYS A 299 4.59 -5.76 -16.24
CA LYS A 299 4.76 -6.98 -17.04
C LYS A 299 5.15 -6.64 -18.47
N PRO A 300 6.29 -7.14 -18.97
CA PRO A 300 7.32 -7.98 -18.30
C PRO A 300 8.21 -7.18 -17.31
N SER A 301 8.28 -5.85 -17.43
CA SER A 301 9.02 -4.92 -16.59
C SER A 301 8.19 -3.66 -16.36
N LEU A 302 8.65 -2.76 -15.51
CA LEU A 302 8.03 -1.46 -15.32
C LEU A 302 8.00 -0.70 -16.64
N LYS A 303 6.81 -0.28 -17.05
CA LYS A 303 6.56 0.60 -18.19
C LYS A 303 5.51 1.63 -17.81
N ILE A 304 5.80 2.87 -18.13
CA ILE A 304 4.84 3.98 -18.05
C ILE A 304 4.44 4.35 -19.47
N ASP A 305 3.16 4.18 -19.78
CA ASP A 305 2.59 4.47 -21.08
C ASP A 305 2.54 5.98 -21.35
N GLU A 306 2.63 6.36 -22.63
CA GLU A 306 2.58 7.77 -23.09
C GLU A 306 1.25 8.46 -22.77
N SER A 307 0.18 7.68 -22.57
CA SER A 307 -1.10 8.19 -22.10
C SER A 307 -1.07 8.73 -20.66
N CYS A 308 0.06 8.66 -19.94
CA CYS A 308 0.19 9.18 -18.60
C CYS A 308 -0.13 10.66 -18.51
N VAL A 309 -1.18 11.03 -17.79
CA VAL A 309 -1.62 12.43 -17.60
C VAL A 309 -0.97 13.12 -16.41
N HIS A 310 0.10 12.60 -15.88
CA HIS A 310 0.89 13.15 -14.76
C HIS A 310 0.05 13.55 -13.53
N CYS A 311 -1.08 12.85 -13.27
CA CYS A 311 -2.01 13.17 -12.17
C CYS A 311 -1.43 12.82 -10.78
N HIS A 312 -0.29 12.19 -10.72
CA HIS A 312 0.45 11.79 -9.52
C HIS A 312 -0.30 10.86 -8.54
N LYS A 313 -1.46 10.30 -8.92
CA LYS A 313 -2.22 9.38 -8.05
C LYS A 313 -1.44 8.13 -7.66
N CYS A 314 -0.54 7.65 -8.49
CA CYS A 314 0.39 6.57 -8.15
C CYS A 314 1.31 6.88 -6.94
N ARG A 315 1.30 8.12 -6.45
CA ARG A 315 2.10 8.61 -5.33
C ARG A 315 1.30 9.24 -4.20
N THR A 316 0.01 9.58 -4.41
CA THR A 316 -0.82 10.25 -3.40
C THR A 316 -1.30 9.33 -2.30
N SER A 317 -1.63 8.08 -2.63
CA SER A 317 -1.99 7.04 -1.67
C SER A 317 -0.79 6.43 -0.94
N ILE A 318 0.41 6.77 -1.38
CA ILE A 318 1.69 6.26 -0.89
C ILE A 318 2.59 7.43 -0.57
N GLU A 319 2.35 8.07 0.56
CA GLU A 319 3.24 9.13 1.04
C GLU A 319 4.70 8.67 0.98
N LYS A 320 5.60 9.62 0.70
CA LYS A 320 7.04 9.36 0.65
C LYS A 320 7.49 8.34 -0.42
N GLY A 321 6.67 8.11 -1.44
CA GLY A 321 7.04 7.46 -2.68
C GLY A 321 6.67 6.00 -2.83
N CYS A 322 6.50 5.25 -1.74
CA CYS A 322 6.19 3.84 -1.77
C CYS A 322 5.62 3.38 -0.43
N ILE A 323 4.66 2.46 -0.44
CA ILE A 323 4.15 1.82 0.79
C ILE A 323 5.28 1.18 1.58
N LEU A 324 6.22 0.51 0.92
CA LEU A 324 7.36 -0.09 1.60
C LEU A 324 8.28 0.96 2.21
N ALA A 325 8.63 2.01 1.46
CA ALA A 325 9.45 3.11 2.00
C ALA A 325 8.79 3.76 3.22
N GLN A 326 7.47 3.95 3.19
CA GLN A 326 6.70 4.43 4.34
C GLN A 326 6.77 3.44 5.51
N SER A 327 6.68 2.13 5.24
CA SER A 327 6.76 1.08 6.28
C SER A 327 8.15 0.97 6.90
N LEU A 328 9.20 1.38 6.18
CA LEU A 328 10.58 1.38 6.67
C LEU A 328 10.92 2.62 7.51
N GLN A 329 10.15 3.70 7.41
CA GLN A 329 10.48 4.93 8.11
C GLN A 329 10.24 4.84 9.61
N LEU A 330 11.23 5.24 10.37
CA LEU A 330 11.09 5.47 11.80
C LEU A 330 10.22 6.71 12.07
N PRO A 331 9.55 6.81 13.23
CA PRO A 331 8.82 8.01 13.61
C PRO A 331 9.77 9.20 13.66
N ILE A 332 9.34 10.34 13.09
CA ILE A 332 10.08 11.60 13.22
C ILE A 332 9.89 12.07 14.69
N GLY A 333 10.98 12.22 15.43
CA GLY A 333 10.95 12.69 16.82
C GLY A 333 10.46 11.66 17.85
N GLY A 334 10.52 10.38 17.53
CA GLY A 334 10.21 9.33 18.50
C GLY A 334 11.31 9.21 19.55
N GLU A 335 11.00 9.52 20.79
CA GLU A 335 11.81 9.11 21.94
C GLU A 335 12.12 7.62 21.81
N LYS A 336 13.37 7.24 22.02
CA LYS A 336 13.74 5.86 22.25
C LYS A 336 12.97 5.41 23.50
N MET A 337 11.85 4.68 23.31
CA MET A 337 11.21 4.00 24.42
C MET A 337 12.10 2.90 24.96
#